data_b5dfaf554dcb99b9bbc0ee89c98c5a0c
#
_entry.id   b5dfaf554dcb99b9bbc0ee89c98c5a0c
#
_cell.length_a   1.000
_cell.length_b   1.000
_cell.length_c   1.000
_cell.angle_alpha   90.00
_cell.angle_beta   90.00
_cell.angle_gamma   90.00
#
_symmetry.space_group_name_H-M   'P 1'
#
loop_
_entity.id
_entity.type
_entity.pdbx_description
1 polymer ?
#
loop_
_entity_poly.entity_id
_entity_poly.type
_entity_poly.pdbx_seq_one_letter_code
_entity_poly.pdbx_strand_id
1 'polypeptide(L)'
;MKAISKFSKSISALAVSLAAMLACKAEDVFSFSSLPVSKNEQAVLVLAPGMNMDGKFFLEESAWVEFAQKNNLGVIALNYFSDPEKLYGPERQGYYWPEQGSGKALAKEIKRLYKKDLPILIYGFSGGAQFTSRFIDFTPDRIVAWCAYSAQFWDEPKPLEDGGCKARGIVACGDLDGSRWQPSFGFYYQGRLQDKNWIWLSRKNTEHNRSAGLENFIRAFFQEELDLYFKKKTPQPDIYADVSKIEIAEDKDAEIQPALLSPFRTKELFESWQKIHSP
;
A
#
# COMPACT_ATOMS: atom_id res chain seq x y z
N MET A 1 -18.13 52.70 -42.96
CA MET A 1 -17.59 52.51 -41.64
C MET A 1 -18.58 51.83 -40.68
N LYS A 2 -19.23 50.73 -41.02
CA LYS A 2 -20.15 50.00 -40.10
C LYS A 2 -19.97 48.48 -40.09
N ALA A 3 -18.92 47.93 -40.73
CA ALA A 3 -18.69 46.48 -40.82
C ALA A 3 -17.62 45.93 -39.88
N ILE A 4 -16.81 46.78 -39.21
CA ILE A 4 -15.66 46.32 -38.37
C ILE A 4 -16.07 46.08 -36.92
N SER A 5 -17.22 46.58 -36.45
CA SER A 5 -17.64 46.46 -35.02
C SER A 5 -18.31 45.14 -34.64
N LYS A 6 -18.71 44.29 -35.60
CA LYS A 6 -19.36 43.03 -35.30
C LYS A 6 -18.39 41.83 -35.15
N PHE A 7 -17.18 41.95 -35.70
CA PHE A 7 -16.17 40.86 -35.61
C PHE A 7 -15.44 40.79 -34.26
N SER A 8 -15.30 41.92 -33.59
CA SER A 8 -14.58 41.99 -32.30
C SER A 8 -15.34 41.36 -31.12
N LYS A 9 -16.69 41.34 -31.15
CA LYS A 9 -17.49 40.79 -30.06
C LYS A 9 -17.61 39.25 -30.09
N SER A 10 -17.45 38.65 -31.28
CA SER A 10 -17.52 37.19 -31.43
C SER A 10 -16.24 36.48 -30.97
N ILE A 11 -15.07 37.14 -31.08
CA ILE A 11 -13.78 36.55 -30.65
C ILE A 11 -13.66 36.53 -29.13
N SER A 12 -14.18 37.57 -28.44
CA SER A 12 -14.15 37.64 -26.98
C SER A 12 -15.06 36.59 -26.31
N ALA A 13 -16.20 36.27 -26.92
CA ALA A 13 -17.10 35.25 -26.38
C ALA A 13 -16.56 33.81 -26.56
N LEU A 14 -15.83 33.56 -27.65
CA LEU A 14 -15.20 32.27 -27.91
C LEU A 14 -14.00 32.01 -26.99
N ALA A 15 -13.20 33.05 -26.71
CA ALA A 15 -12.05 32.96 -25.78
C ALA A 15 -12.49 32.73 -24.32
N VAL A 16 -13.59 33.35 -23.89
CA VAL A 16 -14.15 33.13 -22.54
C VAL A 16 -14.76 31.73 -22.40
N SER A 17 -15.39 31.19 -23.45
CA SER A 17 -15.94 29.82 -23.48
C SER A 17 -14.83 28.78 -23.47
N LEU A 18 -13.72 29.00 -24.16
CA LEU A 18 -12.57 28.09 -24.16
C LEU A 18 -11.79 28.07 -22.82
N ALA A 19 -11.69 29.25 -22.18
CA ALA A 19 -11.08 29.34 -20.83
C ALA A 19 -11.94 28.72 -19.73
N ALA A 20 -13.27 28.72 -19.89
CA ALA A 20 -14.18 28.06 -18.96
C ALA A 20 -14.20 26.50 -19.12
N MET A 21 -13.83 25.97 -20.30
CA MET A 21 -13.69 24.53 -20.52
C MET A 21 -12.38 23.93 -20.00
N LEU A 22 -11.38 24.75 -19.66
CA LEU A 22 -10.05 24.32 -19.20
C LEU A 22 -9.93 24.21 -17.67
N ALA A 23 -10.97 24.39 -16.90
CA ALA A 23 -10.89 24.46 -15.43
C ALA A 23 -11.81 23.51 -14.67
N CYS A 24 -12.31 22.44 -15.28
CA CYS A 24 -12.92 21.36 -14.50
C CYS A 24 -11.82 20.36 -14.14
N LYS A 25 -10.90 20.74 -13.23
CA LYS A 25 -10.05 19.74 -12.56
C LYS A 25 -10.99 18.83 -11.79
N ALA A 26 -10.98 17.54 -12.10
CA ALA A 26 -11.76 16.57 -11.35
C ALA A 26 -11.41 16.70 -9.86
N GLU A 27 -12.43 16.82 -9.02
CA GLU A 27 -12.24 16.83 -7.57
C GLU A 27 -11.74 15.47 -7.12
N ASP A 28 -10.87 15.45 -6.10
CA ASP A 28 -10.42 14.22 -5.49
C ASP A 28 -11.60 13.55 -4.80
N VAL A 29 -11.81 12.27 -5.08
CA VAL A 29 -12.87 11.46 -4.46
C VAL A 29 -12.24 10.45 -3.52
N PHE A 30 -12.65 10.50 -2.24
CA PHE A 30 -12.24 9.54 -1.22
C PHE A 30 -13.49 8.85 -0.66
N SER A 31 -13.92 7.79 -1.34
CA SER A 31 -15.06 6.99 -0.92
C SER A 31 -14.64 5.55 -0.57
N PHE A 32 -15.54 4.80 0.02
CA PHE A 32 -15.23 3.51 0.63
C PHE A 32 -16.36 2.51 0.39
N SER A 33 -15.97 1.25 0.18
CA SER A 33 -16.85 0.10 0.34
C SER A 33 -16.44 -0.68 1.58
N SER A 34 -17.40 -1.22 2.34
CA SER A 34 -17.11 -1.97 3.56
C SER A 34 -18.01 -3.17 3.71
N LEU A 35 -17.53 -4.20 4.40
CA LEU A 35 -18.41 -5.25 4.90
C LEU A 35 -19.30 -4.73 6.03
N PRO A 36 -20.46 -5.37 6.28
CA PRO A 36 -21.30 -5.04 7.42
C PRO A 36 -20.53 -5.11 8.74
N VAL A 37 -20.75 -4.12 9.62
CA VAL A 37 -20.08 -4.02 10.93
C VAL A 37 -20.74 -4.99 11.92
N SER A 38 -19.96 -5.87 12.55
CA SER A 38 -20.43 -6.83 13.55
C SER A 38 -20.45 -6.29 14.97
N LYS A 39 -19.80 -5.15 15.23
CA LYS A 39 -19.52 -4.49 16.52
C LYS A 39 -18.44 -5.19 17.38
N ASN A 40 -17.88 -6.30 16.92
CA ASN A 40 -16.84 -7.07 17.63
C ASN A 40 -15.47 -6.94 16.99
N GLU A 41 -15.34 -6.07 15.99
CA GLU A 41 -14.09 -5.90 15.25
C GLU A 41 -12.96 -5.44 16.19
N GLN A 42 -11.83 -6.14 16.09
CA GLN A 42 -10.63 -5.88 16.88
C GLN A 42 -9.57 -5.08 16.10
N ALA A 43 -9.59 -5.18 14.77
CA ALA A 43 -8.75 -4.43 13.86
C ALA A 43 -9.49 -4.21 12.54
N VAL A 44 -8.91 -3.40 11.64
CA VAL A 44 -9.45 -3.14 10.31
C VAL A 44 -8.46 -3.64 9.25
N LEU A 45 -8.96 -4.42 8.30
CA LEU A 45 -8.26 -4.73 7.06
C LEU A 45 -8.63 -3.67 6.02
N VAL A 46 -7.63 -2.92 5.58
CA VAL A 46 -7.76 -1.93 4.50
C VAL A 46 -7.21 -2.52 3.22
N LEU A 47 -8.02 -2.49 2.16
CA LEU A 47 -7.68 -3.03 0.84
C LEU A 47 -7.66 -1.88 -0.17
N ALA A 48 -6.48 -1.55 -0.69
CA ALA A 48 -6.25 -0.45 -1.61
C ALA A 48 -5.97 -0.99 -3.02
N PRO A 49 -6.89 -0.76 -4.00
CA PRO A 49 -6.76 -1.25 -5.38
C PRO A 49 -5.76 -0.45 -6.19
N GLY A 50 -5.63 -0.80 -7.48
CA GLY A 50 -4.87 -0.04 -8.45
C GLY A 50 -5.37 1.41 -8.61
N MET A 51 -4.61 2.20 -9.37
CA MET A 51 -4.90 3.62 -9.56
C MET A 51 -6.32 3.84 -10.10
N ASN A 52 -7.07 4.71 -9.39
CA ASN A 52 -8.42 5.13 -9.77
C ASN A 52 -9.39 3.96 -9.99
N MET A 53 -9.21 2.88 -9.24
CA MET A 53 -10.11 1.72 -9.27
C MET A 53 -11.06 1.74 -8.07
N ASP A 54 -12.26 1.21 -8.30
CA ASP A 54 -13.19 0.87 -7.23
C ASP A 54 -12.74 -0.43 -6.55
N GLY A 55 -12.44 -0.36 -5.26
CA GLY A 55 -12.00 -1.51 -4.47
C GLY A 55 -13.11 -2.48 -4.08
N LYS A 56 -14.36 -2.23 -4.44
CA LYS A 56 -15.51 -3.08 -4.07
C LYS A 56 -15.30 -4.56 -4.42
N PHE A 57 -14.59 -4.85 -5.51
CA PHE A 57 -14.31 -6.23 -5.92
C PHE A 57 -13.59 -7.05 -4.84
N PHE A 58 -12.78 -6.43 -3.96
CA PHE A 58 -12.16 -7.13 -2.84
C PHE A 58 -13.18 -7.72 -1.85
N LEU A 59 -14.36 -7.09 -1.74
CA LEU A 59 -15.42 -7.56 -0.85
C LEU A 59 -16.20 -8.75 -1.45
N GLU A 60 -15.98 -9.05 -2.72
CA GLU A 60 -16.53 -10.18 -3.44
C GLU A 60 -15.54 -11.37 -3.50
N GLU A 61 -14.28 -11.15 -3.11
CA GLU A 61 -13.24 -12.16 -3.06
C GLU A 61 -13.27 -12.94 -1.76
N SER A 62 -13.71 -14.20 -1.81
CA SER A 62 -13.89 -15.04 -0.62
C SER A 62 -12.68 -15.10 0.29
N ALA A 63 -11.47 -15.19 -0.26
CA ALA A 63 -10.25 -15.35 0.51
C ALA A 63 -9.92 -14.16 1.44
N TRP A 64 -10.20 -12.91 1.04
CA TRP A 64 -10.05 -11.75 1.90
C TRP A 64 -11.18 -11.65 2.92
N VAL A 65 -12.41 -11.97 2.49
CA VAL A 65 -13.60 -11.96 3.35
C VAL A 65 -13.48 -13.02 4.44
N GLU A 66 -13.12 -14.25 4.09
CA GLU A 66 -12.92 -15.36 5.04
C GLU A 66 -11.80 -15.05 6.05
N PHE A 67 -10.68 -14.49 5.57
CA PHE A 67 -9.60 -14.05 6.45
C PHE A 67 -10.08 -13.02 7.47
N ALA A 68 -10.85 -12.03 7.01
CA ALA A 68 -11.39 -11.00 7.89
C ALA A 68 -12.39 -11.56 8.90
N GLN A 69 -13.31 -12.42 8.47
CA GLN A 69 -14.30 -13.05 9.34
C GLN A 69 -13.64 -13.93 10.41
N LYS A 70 -12.68 -14.77 10.01
CA LYS A 70 -11.94 -15.63 10.94
C LYS A 70 -11.25 -14.84 12.04
N ASN A 71 -10.80 -13.63 11.75
CA ASN A 71 -10.01 -12.80 12.67
C ASN A 71 -10.81 -11.65 13.32
N ASN A 72 -12.13 -11.61 13.17
CA ASN A 72 -12.97 -10.51 13.64
C ASN A 72 -12.45 -9.13 13.18
N LEU A 73 -12.14 -9.01 11.89
CA LEU A 73 -11.69 -7.76 11.29
C LEU A 73 -12.85 -7.03 10.61
N GLY A 74 -12.89 -5.73 10.78
CA GLY A 74 -13.61 -4.88 9.86
C GLY A 74 -12.89 -4.84 8.50
N VAL A 75 -13.63 -4.65 7.41
CA VAL A 75 -13.02 -4.54 6.07
C VAL A 75 -13.45 -3.24 5.43
N ILE A 76 -12.47 -2.50 4.95
CA ILE A 76 -12.67 -1.28 4.16
C ILE A 76 -11.86 -1.40 2.87
N ALA A 77 -12.53 -1.34 1.73
CA ALA A 77 -11.92 -1.22 0.42
C ALA A 77 -11.97 0.24 -0.04
N LEU A 78 -10.85 0.73 -0.55
CA LEU A 78 -10.74 2.13 -0.99
C LEU A 78 -11.30 2.29 -2.40
N ASN A 79 -12.10 3.33 -2.60
CA ASN A 79 -12.59 3.78 -3.91
C ASN A 79 -12.08 5.21 -4.10
N TYR A 80 -10.78 5.33 -4.20
CA TYR A 80 -10.10 6.63 -4.32
C TYR A 80 -9.88 6.98 -5.77
N PHE A 81 -10.15 8.23 -6.08
CA PHE A 81 -9.98 8.78 -7.41
C PHE A 81 -9.34 10.17 -7.32
N SER A 82 -8.34 10.40 -8.15
CA SER A 82 -7.71 11.71 -8.34
C SER A 82 -7.25 11.85 -9.79
N ASP A 83 -7.13 13.09 -10.25
CA ASP A 83 -6.54 13.38 -11.55
C ASP A 83 -5.11 12.80 -11.61
N PRO A 84 -4.76 12.01 -12.64
CA PRO A 84 -3.41 11.49 -12.80
C PRO A 84 -2.31 12.57 -12.79
N GLU A 85 -2.57 13.75 -13.29
CA GLU A 85 -1.62 14.87 -13.25
C GLU A 85 -1.30 15.30 -11.82
N LYS A 86 -2.26 15.25 -10.90
CA LYS A 86 -2.04 15.49 -9.47
C LYS A 86 -1.23 14.36 -8.81
N LEU A 87 -1.55 13.10 -9.16
CA LEU A 87 -0.91 11.94 -8.57
C LEU A 87 0.58 11.84 -8.90
N TYR A 88 0.95 12.19 -10.13
CA TYR A 88 2.33 12.12 -10.64
C TYR A 88 3.04 13.47 -10.71
N GLY A 89 2.32 14.54 -10.41
CA GLY A 89 2.88 15.89 -10.44
C GLY A 89 3.86 16.15 -9.28
N PRO A 90 4.77 17.11 -9.46
CA PRO A 90 5.76 17.47 -8.45
C PRO A 90 5.14 18.08 -7.19
N GLU A 91 3.90 18.52 -7.27
CA GLU A 91 3.15 19.16 -6.18
C GLU A 91 2.64 18.19 -5.13
N ARG A 92 2.80 16.89 -5.34
CA ARG A 92 2.42 15.82 -4.40
C ARG A 92 0.96 15.93 -3.95
N GLN A 93 0.04 15.95 -4.91
CA GLN A 93 -1.39 16.08 -4.67
C GLN A 93 -2.15 14.77 -4.94
N GLY A 94 -3.42 14.73 -4.52
CA GLY A 94 -4.31 13.60 -4.73
C GLY A 94 -4.13 12.49 -3.68
N TYR A 95 -4.77 11.36 -3.92
CA TYR A 95 -4.92 10.34 -2.89
C TYR A 95 -3.64 9.56 -2.55
N TYR A 96 -2.62 9.59 -3.40
CA TYR A 96 -1.33 8.98 -3.04
C TYR A 96 -0.68 9.65 -1.82
N TRP A 97 -1.12 10.84 -1.47
CA TRP A 97 -0.56 11.70 -0.44
C TRP A 97 -1.52 11.81 0.74
N PRO A 98 -1.38 10.96 1.80
CA PRO A 98 -2.31 10.91 2.93
C PRO A 98 -2.56 12.27 3.59
N GLU A 99 -1.54 13.14 3.62
CA GLU A 99 -1.62 14.49 4.16
C GLU A 99 -2.57 15.40 3.38
N GLN A 100 -2.79 15.11 2.10
CA GLN A 100 -3.68 15.87 1.21
C GLN A 100 -5.17 15.52 1.38
N GLY A 101 -5.50 14.73 2.40
CA GLY A 101 -6.86 14.44 2.80
C GLY A 101 -7.26 12.96 2.76
N SER A 102 -6.67 12.15 1.88
CA SER A 102 -7.01 10.74 1.74
C SER A 102 -6.77 9.93 3.02
N GLY A 103 -5.67 10.19 3.74
CA GLY A 103 -5.38 9.56 5.03
C GLY A 103 -6.37 9.96 6.12
N LYS A 104 -6.71 11.26 6.19
CA LYS A 104 -7.74 11.76 7.12
C LYS A 104 -9.12 11.19 6.82
N ALA A 105 -9.46 11.05 5.52
CA ALA A 105 -10.73 10.45 5.09
C ALA A 105 -10.84 9.00 5.57
N LEU A 106 -9.79 8.18 5.40
CA LEU A 106 -9.75 6.80 5.89
C LEU A 106 -9.86 6.73 7.42
N ALA A 107 -9.09 7.54 8.14
CA ALA A 107 -9.15 7.57 9.60
C ALA A 107 -10.57 7.94 10.11
N LYS A 108 -11.21 8.93 9.47
CA LYS A 108 -12.58 9.34 9.77
C LYS A 108 -13.58 8.23 9.47
N GLU A 109 -13.42 7.51 8.37
CA GLU A 109 -14.32 6.41 7.99
C GLU A 109 -14.21 5.24 8.97
N ILE A 110 -13.01 4.86 9.38
CA ILE A 110 -12.80 3.84 10.43
C ILE A 110 -13.56 4.25 11.71
N LYS A 111 -13.37 5.48 12.15
CA LYS A 111 -14.04 5.97 13.35
C LYS A 111 -15.56 6.06 13.18
N ARG A 112 -16.04 6.42 11.99
CA ARG A 112 -17.49 6.47 11.67
C ARG A 112 -18.14 5.08 11.77
N LEU A 113 -17.48 4.06 11.19
CA LEU A 113 -18.01 2.68 11.14
C LEU A 113 -17.92 2.00 12.51
N TYR A 114 -16.76 2.03 13.13
CA TYR A 114 -16.47 1.20 14.31
C TYR A 114 -16.55 1.97 15.64
N LYS A 115 -16.80 3.28 15.64
CA LYS A 115 -16.90 4.18 16.81
C LYS A 115 -15.64 4.24 17.69
N LYS A 116 -14.52 3.71 17.18
CA LYS A 116 -13.21 3.68 17.85
C LYS A 116 -12.10 3.73 16.81
N ASP A 117 -10.89 4.06 17.26
CA ASP A 117 -9.70 4.03 16.44
C ASP A 117 -9.08 2.63 16.50
N LEU A 118 -9.39 1.79 15.51
CA LEU A 118 -8.90 0.41 15.46
C LEU A 118 -7.49 0.33 14.88
N PRO A 119 -6.69 -0.67 15.30
CA PRO A 119 -5.44 -1.03 14.63
C PRO A 119 -5.70 -1.48 13.18
N ILE A 120 -4.70 -1.33 12.33
CA ILE A 120 -4.87 -1.43 10.87
C ILE A 120 -3.89 -2.47 10.30
N LEU A 121 -4.44 -3.40 9.52
CA LEU A 121 -3.73 -4.14 8.48
C LEU A 121 -4.02 -3.46 7.15
N ILE A 122 -3.00 -3.24 6.33
CA ILE A 122 -3.22 -2.61 5.03
C ILE A 122 -2.48 -3.35 3.91
N TYR A 123 -3.24 -3.68 2.86
CA TYR A 123 -2.73 -4.22 1.60
C TYR A 123 -3.01 -3.24 0.48
N GLY A 124 -1.99 -2.90 -0.30
CA GLY A 124 -2.13 -2.07 -1.49
C GLY A 124 -1.45 -2.67 -2.71
N PHE A 125 -2.15 -2.60 -3.84
CA PHE A 125 -1.63 -3.00 -5.15
C PHE A 125 -1.49 -1.80 -6.08
N SER A 126 -0.38 -1.69 -6.82
CA SER A 126 -0.15 -0.65 -7.82
C SER A 126 -0.32 0.77 -7.23
N GLY A 127 -1.30 1.53 -7.68
CA GLY A 127 -1.66 2.83 -7.09
C GLY A 127 -2.01 2.75 -5.61
N GLY A 128 -2.66 1.67 -5.17
CA GLY A 128 -2.91 1.39 -3.76
C GLY A 128 -1.63 1.13 -2.96
N ALA A 129 -0.60 0.55 -3.57
CA ALA A 129 0.70 0.38 -2.93
C ALA A 129 1.41 1.72 -2.71
N GLN A 130 1.25 2.66 -3.64
CA GLN A 130 1.77 4.02 -3.47
C GLN A 130 1.08 4.77 -2.32
N PHE A 131 -0.24 4.60 -2.18
CA PHE A 131 -0.95 5.10 -1.00
C PHE A 131 -0.46 4.41 0.27
N THR A 132 -0.39 3.07 0.27
CA THR A 132 0.01 2.27 1.44
C THR A 132 1.38 2.66 1.98
N SER A 133 2.39 2.78 1.11
CA SER A 133 3.77 3.10 1.51
C SER A 133 3.91 4.45 2.23
N ARG A 134 3.00 5.39 1.96
CA ARG A 134 2.95 6.70 2.63
C ARG A 134 2.00 6.70 3.83
N PHE A 135 0.90 5.95 3.72
CA PHE A 135 -0.09 5.88 4.80
C PHE A 135 0.45 5.24 6.07
N ILE A 136 1.39 4.29 5.97
CA ILE A 136 2.01 3.69 7.15
C ILE A 136 2.77 4.72 7.99
N ASP A 137 3.40 5.72 7.38
CA ASP A 137 4.10 6.79 8.08
C ASP A 137 3.18 7.98 8.45
N PHE A 138 1.97 8.04 7.88
CA PHE A 138 0.93 9.00 8.27
C PHE A 138 0.27 8.65 9.61
N THR A 139 0.11 7.37 9.93
CA THR A 139 -0.48 6.90 11.18
C THR A 139 0.28 5.69 11.75
N PRO A 140 1.59 5.82 12.04
CA PRO A 140 2.48 4.70 12.31
C PRO A 140 2.06 3.85 13.52
N ASP A 141 1.52 4.46 14.57
CA ASP A 141 1.13 3.77 15.80
C ASP A 141 -0.10 2.88 15.65
N ARG A 142 -0.84 3.02 14.55
CA ARG A 142 -2.03 2.20 14.28
C ARG A 142 -1.77 1.02 13.37
N ILE A 143 -0.62 0.98 12.71
CA ILE A 143 -0.29 -0.08 11.76
C ILE A 143 0.17 -1.32 12.50
N VAL A 144 -0.52 -2.44 12.28
CA VAL A 144 -0.11 -3.76 12.79
C VAL A 144 0.83 -4.43 11.81
N ALA A 145 0.44 -4.47 10.53
CA ALA A 145 1.25 -4.96 9.43
C ALA A 145 0.76 -4.38 8.11
N TRP A 146 1.62 -4.40 7.10
CA TRP A 146 1.29 -3.83 5.80
C TRP A 146 1.95 -4.60 4.65
N CYS A 147 1.37 -4.44 3.45
CA CYS A 147 1.99 -4.87 2.21
C CYS A 147 1.77 -3.83 1.12
N ALA A 148 2.85 -3.44 0.46
CA ALA A 148 2.82 -2.60 -0.74
C ALA A 148 3.36 -3.42 -1.93
N TYR A 149 2.47 -3.68 -2.91
CA TYR A 149 2.75 -4.57 -4.03
C TYR A 149 2.73 -3.81 -5.37
N SER A 150 3.87 -3.83 -6.07
CA SER A 150 4.06 -3.26 -7.41
C SER A 150 3.76 -1.76 -7.53
N ALA A 151 4.23 -0.94 -6.60
CA ALA A 151 4.23 0.51 -6.76
C ALA A 151 5.32 0.95 -7.75
N GLN A 152 5.06 2.04 -8.46
CA GLN A 152 6.01 2.58 -9.43
C GLN A 152 6.89 3.67 -8.84
N PHE A 153 6.34 4.49 -7.94
CA PHE A 153 7.04 5.60 -7.31
C PHE A 153 7.03 5.44 -5.80
N TRP A 154 8.19 5.57 -5.21
CA TRP A 154 8.40 5.43 -3.79
C TRP A 154 9.06 6.70 -3.25
N ASP A 155 8.66 7.13 -2.09
CA ASP A 155 9.43 8.09 -1.31
C ASP A 155 10.52 7.35 -0.52
N GLU A 156 11.48 8.07 0.00
CA GLU A 156 12.41 7.49 0.96
C GLU A 156 11.65 7.02 2.20
N PRO A 157 11.98 5.82 2.74
CA PRO A 157 11.38 5.37 3.99
C PRO A 157 11.66 6.37 5.11
N LYS A 158 10.64 6.76 5.86
CA LYS A 158 10.82 7.67 6.99
C LYS A 158 11.62 6.97 8.10
N PRO A 159 12.72 7.56 8.60
CA PRO A 159 13.52 6.98 9.67
C PRO A 159 12.71 6.68 10.94
N LEU A 160 13.12 5.63 11.68
CA LEU A 160 12.42 5.24 12.92
C LEU A 160 12.54 6.31 14.01
N GLU A 161 13.68 6.98 14.12
CA GLU A 161 13.94 8.10 15.01
C GLU A 161 13.08 9.33 14.71
N ASP A 162 12.68 9.51 13.46
CA ASP A 162 11.80 10.59 13.03
C ASP A 162 10.30 10.23 13.13
N GLY A 163 9.99 9.10 13.76
CA GLY A 163 8.62 8.60 13.91
C GLY A 163 8.11 7.79 12.72
N GLY A 164 8.99 7.19 11.94
CA GLY A 164 8.64 6.24 10.89
C GLY A 164 7.97 4.97 11.44
N CYS A 165 7.18 4.31 10.61
CA CYS A 165 6.41 3.12 10.99
C CYS A 165 7.34 1.98 11.43
N LYS A 166 7.07 1.42 12.62
CA LYS A 166 7.80 0.27 13.22
C LYS A 166 7.19 -1.07 12.86
N ALA A 167 5.96 -1.06 12.32
CA ALA A 167 5.28 -2.29 11.94
C ALA A 167 6.06 -3.04 10.85
N ARG A 168 6.07 -4.35 10.95
CA ARG A 168 6.63 -5.19 9.90
C ARG A 168 5.79 -5.09 8.63
N GLY A 169 6.44 -5.22 7.49
CA GLY A 169 5.78 -5.09 6.20
C GLY A 169 6.42 -5.92 5.11
N ILE A 170 5.65 -6.06 4.04
CA ILE A 170 6.10 -6.70 2.81
C ILE A 170 6.17 -5.64 1.72
N VAL A 171 7.33 -5.52 1.09
CA VAL A 171 7.47 -4.86 -0.21
C VAL A 171 7.52 -5.95 -1.26
N ALA A 172 6.59 -5.93 -2.20
CA ALA A 172 6.48 -6.97 -3.21
C ALA A 172 6.43 -6.40 -4.63
N CYS A 173 6.91 -7.19 -5.59
CA CYS A 173 6.74 -6.92 -7.02
C CYS A 173 6.70 -8.23 -7.80
N GLY A 174 6.11 -8.24 -9.00
CA GLY A 174 6.29 -9.32 -9.95
C GLY A 174 7.70 -9.26 -10.55
N ASP A 175 8.36 -10.40 -10.72
CA ASP A 175 9.71 -10.46 -11.32
C ASP A 175 9.74 -10.05 -12.79
N LEU A 176 8.58 -10.10 -13.47
CA LEU A 176 8.40 -9.63 -14.85
C LEU A 176 7.78 -8.21 -14.93
N ASP A 177 7.52 -7.55 -13.80
CA ASP A 177 7.01 -6.16 -13.77
C ASP A 177 8.17 -5.14 -13.88
N GLY A 178 8.80 -5.12 -15.05
CA GLY A 178 10.10 -4.49 -15.29
C GLY A 178 10.24 -3.03 -14.85
N SER A 179 9.20 -2.20 -15.04
CA SER A 179 9.28 -0.77 -14.66
C SER A 179 9.11 -0.53 -13.15
N ARG A 180 8.64 -1.53 -12.40
CA ARG A 180 8.33 -1.40 -10.96
C ARG A 180 9.23 -2.24 -10.07
N TRP A 181 9.84 -3.28 -10.62
CA TRP A 181 10.67 -4.19 -9.83
C TRP A 181 11.84 -3.46 -9.15
N GLN A 182 12.66 -2.77 -9.95
CA GLN A 182 13.82 -2.05 -9.44
C GLN A 182 13.48 -0.96 -8.41
N PRO A 183 12.50 -0.06 -8.65
CA PRO A 183 12.09 0.91 -7.64
C PRO A 183 11.55 0.28 -6.36
N SER A 184 10.79 -0.82 -6.47
CA SER A 184 10.26 -1.54 -5.31
C SER A 184 11.38 -2.18 -4.47
N PHE A 185 12.34 -2.82 -5.14
CA PHE A 185 13.51 -3.37 -4.46
C PHE A 185 14.35 -2.26 -3.78
N GLY A 186 14.53 -1.14 -4.46
CA GLY A 186 15.22 0.04 -3.89
C GLY A 186 14.57 0.55 -2.61
N PHE A 187 13.25 0.64 -2.58
CA PHE A 187 12.51 1.04 -1.37
C PHE A 187 12.69 0.03 -0.23
N TYR A 188 12.54 -1.27 -0.51
CA TYR A 188 12.83 -2.32 0.46
C TYR A 188 14.25 -2.21 1.01
N TYR A 189 15.26 -2.10 0.12
CA TYR A 189 16.67 -2.02 0.48
C TYR A 189 16.94 -0.82 1.41
N GLN A 190 16.42 0.35 1.08
CA GLN A 190 16.55 1.55 1.93
C GLN A 190 15.88 1.37 3.30
N GLY A 191 14.72 0.73 3.36
CA GLY A 191 14.08 0.39 4.63
C GLY A 191 14.93 -0.57 5.47
N ARG A 192 15.55 -1.56 4.85
CA ARG A 192 16.47 -2.48 5.55
C ARG A 192 17.74 -1.81 6.04
N LEU A 193 18.27 -0.82 5.33
CA LEU A 193 19.39 0.02 5.82
C LEU A 193 19.02 0.85 7.04
N GLN A 194 17.73 1.08 7.27
CA GLN A 194 17.18 1.77 8.44
C GLN A 194 16.67 0.80 9.52
N ASP A 195 17.14 -0.44 9.54
CA ASP A 195 16.76 -1.50 10.48
C ASP A 195 15.25 -1.85 10.51
N LYS A 196 14.49 -1.47 9.47
CA LYS A 196 13.08 -1.85 9.38
C LYS A 196 12.95 -3.35 9.09
N ASN A 197 12.11 -4.04 9.83
CA ASN A 197 11.88 -5.48 9.69
C ASN A 197 10.95 -5.80 8.49
N TRP A 198 11.38 -5.40 7.30
CA TRP A 198 10.64 -5.60 6.06
C TRP A 198 11.06 -6.87 5.33
N ILE A 199 10.10 -7.52 4.67
CA ILE A 199 10.31 -8.68 3.81
C ILE A 199 10.26 -8.21 2.35
N TRP A 200 11.26 -8.61 1.55
CA TRP A 200 11.20 -8.49 0.09
C TRP A 200 10.56 -9.72 -0.52
N LEU A 201 9.64 -9.52 -1.46
CA LEU A 201 9.07 -10.61 -2.24
C LEU A 201 9.01 -10.24 -3.72
N SER A 202 9.90 -10.85 -4.50
CA SER A 202 9.85 -10.87 -5.97
C SER A 202 8.97 -12.04 -6.39
N ARG A 203 7.72 -11.79 -6.84
CA ARG A 203 6.78 -12.87 -7.17
C ARG A 203 7.14 -13.50 -8.52
N LYS A 204 7.51 -14.78 -8.47
CA LYS A 204 7.94 -15.56 -9.64
C LYS A 204 6.92 -15.57 -10.78
N ASN A 205 7.39 -15.41 -12.02
CA ASN A 205 6.62 -15.45 -13.27
C ASN A 205 5.38 -14.52 -13.25
N THR A 206 5.55 -13.31 -12.73
CA THR A 206 4.43 -12.39 -12.56
C THR A 206 4.77 -11.03 -13.15
N GLU A 207 3.94 -10.58 -14.07
CA GLU A 207 3.92 -9.22 -14.61
C GLU A 207 3.18 -8.28 -13.64
N HIS A 208 2.71 -7.11 -14.13
CA HIS A 208 1.93 -6.16 -13.34
C HIS A 208 0.51 -6.67 -13.06
N ASN A 209 0.41 -7.76 -12.30
CA ASN A 209 -0.85 -8.40 -11.95
C ASN A 209 -0.87 -8.81 -10.48
N ARG A 210 -2.04 -8.80 -9.88
CA ARG A 210 -2.27 -9.43 -8.58
C ARG A 210 -2.07 -10.94 -8.70
N SER A 211 -1.58 -11.56 -7.65
CA SER A 211 -1.28 -12.99 -7.62
C SER A 211 -1.89 -13.63 -6.39
N ALA A 212 -2.76 -14.63 -6.59
CA ALA A 212 -3.37 -15.39 -5.49
C ALA A 212 -2.33 -16.04 -4.56
N GLY A 213 -1.23 -16.54 -5.12
CA GLY A 213 -0.13 -17.12 -4.32
C GLY A 213 0.54 -16.09 -3.41
N LEU A 214 0.79 -14.88 -3.92
CA LEU A 214 1.32 -13.78 -3.12
C LEU A 214 0.31 -13.35 -2.06
N GLU A 215 -0.95 -13.19 -2.40
CA GLU A 215 -1.98 -12.78 -1.45
C GLU A 215 -2.23 -13.83 -0.35
N ASN A 216 -2.05 -15.13 -0.64
CA ASN A 216 -2.04 -16.18 0.38
C ASN A 216 -0.88 -15.99 1.37
N PHE A 217 0.30 -15.70 0.88
CA PHE A 217 1.46 -15.39 1.71
C PHE A 217 1.22 -14.14 2.57
N ILE A 218 0.66 -13.07 1.99
CA ILE A 218 0.35 -11.86 2.75
C ILE A 218 -0.65 -12.15 3.87
N ARG A 219 -1.70 -12.93 3.63
CA ARG A 219 -2.66 -13.31 4.68
C ARG A 219 -2.02 -14.14 5.79
N ALA A 220 -1.11 -15.05 5.45
CA ALA A 220 -0.34 -15.81 6.44
C ALA A 220 0.55 -14.90 7.30
N PHE A 221 1.25 -13.95 6.66
CA PHE A 221 2.03 -12.93 7.35
C PHE A 221 1.16 -12.03 8.24
N PHE A 222 0.03 -11.55 7.73
CA PHE A 222 -0.91 -10.76 8.52
C PHE A 222 -1.47 -11.53 9.71
N GLN A 223 -1.72 -12.84 9.56
CA GLN A 223 -2.15 -13.69 10.67
C GLN A 223 -1.09 -13.76 11.77
N GLU A 224 0.19 -13.97 11.40
CA GLU A 224 1.31 -13.99 12.36
C GLU A 224 1.39 -12.67 13.14
N GLU A 225 1.34 -11.52 12.43
CA GLU A 225 1.44 -10.21 13.06
C GLU A 225 0.23 -9.88 13.95
N LEU A 226 -0.98 -10.26 13.54
CA LEU A 226 -2.19 -10.12 14.37
C LEU A 226 -2.11 -10.92 15.66
N ASP A 227 -1.69 -12.19 15.56
CA ASP A 227 -1.58 -13.07 16.70
C ASP A 227 -0.58 -12.52 17.73
N LEU A 228 0.52 -11.97 17.26
CA LEU A 228 1.52 -11.33 18.12
C LEU A 228 1.03 -10.02 18.71
N TYR A 229 0.36 -9.20 17.91
CA TYR A 229 -0.20 -7.93 18.35
C TYR A 229 -1.19 -8.12 19.50
N PHE A 230 -2.16 -9.03 19.36
CA PHE A 230 -3.16 -9.27 20.40
C PHE A 230 -2.59 -9.97 21.64
N LYS A 231 -1.55 -10.80 21.47
CA LYS A 231 -0.80 -11.38 22.59
C LYS A 231 0.18 -10.38 23.25
N LYS A 232 0.29 -9.16 22.72
CA LYS A 232 1.27 -8.14 23.15
C LYS A 232 2.71 -8.69 23.16
N LYS A 233 3.06 -9.46 22.15
CA LYS A 233 4.39 -10.03 21.98
C LYS A 233 5.08 -9.39 20.78
N THR A 234 6.37 -9.11 20.94
CA THR A 234 7.21 -8.55 19.87
C THR A 234 8.52 -9.34 19.75
N PRO A 235 8.45 -10.65 19.44
CA PRO A 235 9.67 -11.43 19.25
C PRO A 235 10.47 -10.86 18.07
N GLN A 236 11.77 -10.87 18.21
CA GLN A 236 12.64 -10.53 17.08
C GLN A 236 12.62 -11.69 16.07
N PRO A 237 12.81 -11.40 14.78
CA PRO A 237 13.09 -12.43 13.80
C PRO A 237 14.37 -13.18 14.15
N ASP A 238 14.37 -14.49 13.96
CA ASP A 238 15.52 -15.37 14.17
C ASP A 238 15.98 -16.08 12.89
N ILE A 239 15.21 -15.94 11.80
CA ILE A 239 15.52 -16.47 10.48
C ILE A 239 15.74 -15.29 9.54
N TYR A 240 16.92 -15.24 8.92
CA TYR A 240 17.25 -14.23 7.93
C TYR A 240 17.53 -14.91 6.60
N ALA A 241 16.76 -14.56 5.57
CA ALA A 241 16.87 -15.14 4.24
C ALA A 241 17.57 -14.18 3.29
N ASP A 242 18.62 -14.65 2.63
CA ASP A 242 19.23 -13.96 1.50
C ASP A 242 18.25 -13.91 0.33
N VAL A 243 17.83 -12.71 -0.04
CA VAL A 243 16.84 -12.52 -1.10
C VAL A 243 17.37 -12.87 -2.49
N SER A 244 18.67 -12.94 -2.67
CA SER A 244 19.32 -13.31 -3.94
C SER A 244 19.53 -14.82 -4.11
N LYS A 245 19.69 -15.56 -3.00
CA LYS A 245 19.96 -17.00 -3.02
C LYS A 245 18.73 -17.83 -2.67
N ILE A 246 17.71 -17.22 -2.05
CA ILE A 246 16.49 -17.90 -1.54
C ILE A 246 16.83 -18.93 -0.45
N GLU A 247 17.84 -18.66 0.34
CA GLU A 247 18.35 -19.54 1.40
C GLU A 247 18.43 -18.77 2.74
N ILE A 248 18.47 -19.54 3.83
CA ILE A 248 18.77 -18.96 5.14
C ILE A 248 20.23 -18.50 5.14
N ALA A 249 20.45 -17.24 5.51
CA ALA A 249 21.81 -16.74 5.73
C ALA A 249 22.40 -17.42 6.95
N GLU A 250 23.52 -18.13 6.75
CA GLU A 250 24.29 -18.73 7.85
C GLU A 250 25.26 -17.68 8.41
N ASP A 251 25.71 -17.86 9.67
CA ASP A 251 26.72 -17.00 10.31
C ASP A 251 28.03 -16.86 9.51
N LYS A 252 28.27 -17.80 8.59
CA LYS A 252 29.42 -17.77 7.67
C LYS A 252 29.30 -16.69 6.58
N ASP A 253 28.07 -16.23 6.33
CA ASP A 253 27.77 -15.22 5.31
C ASP A 253 27.91 -13.79 5.88
N ALA A 254 28.86 -13.58 6.80
CA ALA A 254 29.16 -12.27 7.42
C ALA A 254 29.49 -11.15 6.40
N GLU A 255 29.68 -11.51 5.13
CA GLU A 255 29.86 -10.56 4.02
C GLU A 255 28.53 -10.10 3.39
N ILE A 256 27.39 -10.75 3.71
CA ILE A 256 26.10 -10.34 3.15
C ILE A 256 25.66 -9.04 3.84
N GLN A 257 25.37 -8.04 3.02
CA GLN A 257 24.80 -6.80 3.53
C GLN A 257 23.45 -7.07 4.23
N PRO A 258 23.25 -6.64 5.49
CA PRO A 258 22.00 -6.86 6.23
C PRO A 258 20.76 -6.39 5.46
N ALA A 259 20.91 -5.40 4.57
CA ALA A 259 19.85 -4.91 3.71
C ALA A 259 19.37 -5.91 2.63
N LEU A 260 20.15 -6.96 2.36
CA LEU A 260 19.76 -8.05 1.45
C LEU A 260 19.08 -9.22 2.18
N LEU A 261 18.87 -9.09 3.48
CA LEU A 261 18.29 -10.14 4.32
C LEU A 261 16.84 -9.82 4.66
N SER A 262 15.91 -10.68 4.22
CA SER A 262 14.50 -10.65 4.66
C SER A 262 14.34 -11.38 5.97
N PRO A 263 13.76 -10.74 7.03
CA PRO A 263 13.60 -11.32 8.35
C PRO A 263 12.30 -12.11 8.48
N PHE A 264 12.37 -13.35 8.99
CA PHE A 264 11.22 -14.21 9.30
C PHE A 264 11.25 -14.62 10.77
N ARG A 265 10.06 -14.86 11.35
CA ARG A 265 9.89 -15.35 12.72
C ARG A 265 9.54 -16.83 12.79
N THR A 266 9.00 -17.36 11.69
CA THR A 266 8.58 -18.76 11.61
C THR A 266 9.15 -19.43 10.36
N LYS A 267 9.48 -20.70 10.51
CA LYS A 267 9.98 -21.52 9.40
C LYS A 267 8.90 -21.72 8.35
N GLU A 268 7.66 -21.84 8.76
CA GLU A 268 6.51 -22.01 7.88
C GLU A 268 6.35 -20.81 6.93
N LEU A 269 6.50 -19.59 7.47
CA LEU A 269 6.41 -18.37 6.65
C LEU A 269 7.61 -18.28 5.69
N PHE A 270 8.81 -18.61 6.15
CA PHE A 270 10.01 -18.67 5.29
C PHE A 270 9.84 -19.71 4.16
N GLU A 271 9.41 -20.94 4.46
CA GLU A 271 9.19 -21.98 3.44
C GLU A 271 8.08 -21.58 2.44
N SER A 272 7.06 -20.87 2.90
CA SER A 272 6.04 -20.31 2.02
C SER A 272 6.60 -19.24 1.09
N TRP A 273 7.47 -18.37 1.59
CA TRP A 273 8.18 -17.38 0.81
C TRP A 273 9.09 -18.02 -0.25
N GLN A 274 9.88 -19.03 0.11
CA GLN A 274 10.77 -19.73 -0.83
C GLN A 274 10.04 -20.29 -2.05
N LYS A 275 8.80 -20.77 -1.88
CA LYS A 275 8.02 -21.37 -2.97
C LYS A 275 7.58 -20.34 -4.03
N ILE A 276 7.46 -19.08 -3.65
CA ILE A 276 6.87 -18.04 -4.50
C ILE A 276 7.85 -16.94 -4.87
N HIS A 277 8.95 -16.83 -4.16
CA HIS A 277 9.98 -15.81 -4.42
C HIS A 277 10.83 -16.18 -5.63
N SER A 278 11.28 -15.17 -6.37
CA SER A 278 12.29 -15.24 -7.43
C SER A 278 13.46 -14.35 -7.01
N PRO A 279 14.71 -14.81 -7.15
CA PRO A 279 15.88 -14.03 -6.76
C PRO A 279 16.07 -12.78 -7.64
#